data_f79bbd2468e73b9ca9f98a86f88bfefe
#
_entry.id   f79bbd2468e73b9ca9f98a86f88bfefe
#
_cell.length_a   1.000
_cell.length_b   1.000
_cell.length_c   1.000
_cell.angle_alpha   90.00
_cell.angle_beta   90.00
_cell.angle_gamma   90.00
#
_symmetry.space_group_name_H-M   'P 1'
#
loop_
_entity.id
_entity.type
_entity.pdbx_description
1 polymer ?
#
loop_
_entity_poly.entity_id
_entity_poly.type
_entity_poly.pdbx_seq_one_letter_code
_entity_poly.pdbx_strand_id
1 'polypeptide(L)'
;EYDNVEVIFADVMETDLNKLIAEKFPDMDVIVCANLPYYITSPVIMKLLEEKLPIKAITVMVQLEAADRICAAVGSRECGAITASINYYAKPKKLFRVNRGSFMPAPNVDSAVISLERYEQPPYKVDNEPLFFEVIKQAFAQRRKQLANPVSAYFKIPKAVLAEKMTEGGIPATARAEQLTMAELVKLYEIIDGLKKE
;
A
#
# COMPACT_ATOMS: atom_id res chain seq x y z
N GLU A 1 -10.81 -0.04 -36.68
CA GLU A 1 -10.94 -1.12 -35.65
C GLU A 1 -9.53 -1.62 -35.37
N TYR A 2 -9.25 -1.89 -34.07
CA TYR A 2 -7.99 -2.48 -33.63
C TYR A 2 -8.26 -3.95 -33.33
N ASP A 3 -7.49 -4.84 -33.89
CA ASP A 3 -7.61 -6.31 -33.73
C ASP A 3 -6.90 -6.83 -32.46
N ASN A 4 -6.10 -5.96 -31.82
CA ASN A 4 -5.38 -6.23 -30.58
C ASN A 4 -6.05 -5.62 -29.33
N VAL A 5 -7.32 -5.21 -29.42
CA VAL A 5 -8.08 -4.62 -28.31
C VAL A 5 -9.33 -5.43 -28.02
N GLU A 6 -9.51 -5.80 -26.76
CA GLU A 6 -10.71 -6.41 -26.24
C GLU A 6 -11.29 -5.59 -25.10
N VAL A 7 -12.61 -5.39 -25.10
CA VAL A 7 -13.32 -4.66 -24.04
C VAL A 7 -14.09 -5.65 -23.18
N ILE A 8 -13.78 -5.70 -21.89
CA ILE A 8 -14.47 -6.54 -20.90
C ILE A 8 -15.24 -5.62 -19.96
N PHE A 9 -16.57 -5.74 -19.98
CA PHE A 9 -17.45 -4.98 -19.12
C PHE A 9 -17.65 -5.71 -17.79
N ALA A 10 -16.82 -5.39 -16.78
CA ALA A 10 -16.83 -6.05 -15.48
C ALA A 10 -16.35 -5.11 -14.37
N ASP A 11 -16.70 -5.42 -13.12
CA ASP A 11 -16.10 -4.75 -11.95
C ASP A 11 -14.72 -5.35 -11.68
N VAL A 12 -13.70 -4.48 -11.69
CA VAL A 12 -12.32 -4.90 -11.42
C VAL A 12 -12.15 -5.50 -10.02
N MET A 13 -12.96 -5.08 -9.05
CA MET A 13 -12.89 -5.61 -7.68
C MET A 13 -13.44 -7.03 -7.56
N GLU A 14 -14.33 -7.44 -8.46
CA GLU A 14 -14.93 -8.78 -8.49
C GLU A 14 -14.28 -9.71 -9.52
N THR A 15 -13.47 -9.15 -10.43
CA THR A 15 -12.81 -9.91 -11.51
C THR A 15 -11.64 -10.72 -10.96
N ASP A 16 -11.56 -12.00 -11.37
CA ASP A 16 -10.37 -12.83 -11.19
C ASP A 16 -9.29 -12.40 -12.21
N LEU A 17 -8.42 -11.49 -11.77
CA LEU A 17 -7.39 -10.92 -12.61
C LEU A 17 -6.28 -11.92 -12.93
N ASN A 18 -6.00 -12.90 -12.06
CA ASN A 18 -5.01 -13.94 -12.33
C ASN A 18 -5.47 -14.81 -13.51
N LYS A 19 -6.74 -15.25 -13.49
CA LYS A 19 -7.32 -16.02 -14.59
C LYS A 19 -7.35 -15.21 -15.88
N LEU A 20 -7.79 -13.95 -15.81
CA LEU A 20 -7.87 -13.06 -16.97
C LEU A 20 -6.49 -12.86 -17.63
N ILE A 21 -5.46 -12.61 -16.82
CA ILE A 21 -4.09 -12.42 -17.32
C ILE A 21 -3.57 -13.71 -17.96
N ALA A 22 -3.77 -14.86 -17.32
CA ALA A 22 -3.33 -16.14 -17.85
C ALA A 22 -4.00 -16.50 -19.20
N GLU A 23 -5.28 -16.16 -19.36
CA GLU A 23 -6.02 -16.42 -20.59
C GLU A 23 -5.66 -15.45 -21.74
N LYS A 24 -5.47 -14.16 -21.42
CA LYS A 24 -5.34 -13.11 -22.46
C LYS A 24 -3.90 -12.73 -22.78
N PHE A 25 -2.98 -12.96 -21.86
CA PHE A 25 -1.58 -12.53 -21.98
C PHE A 25 -0.59 -13.67 -21.62
N PRO A 26 -0.74 -14.87 -22.22
CA PRO A 26 0.18 -15.97 -21.95
C PRO A 26 1.60 -15.58 -22.38
N ASP A 27 2.57 -15.82 -21.50
CA ASP A 27 3.99 -15.54 -21.72
C ASP A 27 4.35 -14.09 -22.06
N MET A 28 3.47 -13.13 -21.74
CA MET A 28 3.68 -11.72 -22.01
C MET A 28 4.03 -10.94 -20.74
N ASP A 29 4.80 -9.88 -20.92
CA ASP A 29 5.01 -8.88 -19.89
C ASP A 29 3.76 -7.99 -19.74
N VAL A 30 3.11 -8.08 -18.60
CA VAL A 30 1.87 -7.35 -18.34
C VAL A 30 2.15 -6.10 -17.50
N ILE A 31 1.60 -4.98 -17.93
CA ILE A 31 1.51 -3.75 -17.15
C ILE A 31 0.05 -3.31 -17.02
N VAL A 32 -0.29 -2.67 -15.91
CA VAL A 32 -1.60 -2.07 -15.70
C VAL A 32 -1.50 -0.57 -15.93
N CYS A 33 -2.39 -0.04 -16.78
CA CYS A 33 -2.54 1.40 -16.97
C CYS A 33 -4.01 1.78 -16.75
N ALA A 34 -4.30 2.64 -15.76
CA ALA A 34 -5.69 2.95 -15.43
C ALA A 34 -5.91 4.41 -15.00
N ASN A 35 -7.07 4.94 -15.41
CA ASN A 35 -7.66 6.14 -14.85
C ASN A 35 -8.75 5.71 -13.87
N LEU A 36 -8.44 5.71 -12.57
CA LEU A 36 -9.32 5.19 -11.53
C LEU A 36 -10.25 6.28 -10.98
N PRO A 37 -11.52 5.94 -10.69
CA PRO A 37 -12.35 6.79 -9.87
C PRO A 37 -11.69 7.01 -8.51
N TYR A 38 -11.67 8.26 -8.02
CA TYR A 38 -10.89 8.63 -6.84
C TYR A 38 -11.27 7.87 -5.57
N TYR A 39 -12.55 7.49 -5.43
CA TYR A 39 -13.06 6.81 -4.24
C TYR A 39 -12.63 5.33 -4.13
N ILE A 40 -12.19 4.69 -5.23
CA ILE A 40 -11.73 3.30 -5.22
C ILE A 40 -10.22 3.16 -5.50
N THR A 41 -9.49 4.26 -5.61
CA THR A 41 -8.06 4.24 -5.96
C THR A 41 -7.25 3.30 -5.06
N SER A 42 -7.34 3.47 -3.74
CA SER A 42 -6.57 2.65 -2.79
C SER A 42 -6.97 1.17 -2.80
N PRO A 43 -8.25 0.80 -2.76
CA PRO A 43 -8.67 -0.60 -2.88
C PRO A 43 -8.17 -1.27 -4.15
N VAL A 44 -8.28 -0.62 -5.31
CA VAL A 44 -7.84 -1.20 -6.59
C VAL A 44 -6.32 -1.39 -6.60
N ILE A 45 -5.54 -0.39 -6.19
CA ILE A 45 -4.08 -0.51 -6.12
C ILE A 45 -3.68 -1.67 -5.19
N MET A 46 -4.29 -1.77 -4.00
CA MET A 46 -3.96 -2.84 -3.07
C MET A 46 -4.34 -4.22 -3.63
N LYS A 47 -5.52 -4.37 -4.23
CA LYS A 47 -5.92 -5.62 -4.92
C LYS A 47 -4.86 -6.05 -5.95
N LEU A 48 -4.42 -5.12 -6.82
CA LEU A 48 -3.41 -5.41 -7.85
C LEU A 48 -2.06 -5.83 -7.27
N LEU A 49 -1.72 -5.37 -6.07
CA LEU A 49 -0.46 -5.72 -5.40
C LEU A 49 -0.56 -7.01 -4.58
N GLU A 50 -1.64 -7.20 -3.82
CA GLU A 50 -1.84 -8.31 -2.89
C GLU A 50 -2.13 -9.65 -3.59
N GLU A 51 -2.83 -9.63 -4.73
CA GLU A 51 -3.17 -10.84 -5.49
C GLU A 51 -1.97 -11.50 -6.19
N LYS A 52 -0.77 -10.95 -6.01
CA LYS A 52 0.48 -11.49 -6.58
C LYS A 52 0.40 -11.70 -8.10
N LEU A 53 -0.32 -10.81 -8.78
CA LEU A 53 -0.51 -10.85 -10.23
C LEU A 53 0.84 -10.84 -10.96
N PRO A 54 0.98 -11.52 -12.11
CA PRO A 54 2.20 -11.50 -12.93
C PRO A 54 2.31 -10.19 -13.72
N ILE A 55 2.31 -9.05 -13.02
CA ILE A 55 2.43 -7.70 -13.57
C ILE A 55 3.76 -7.07 -13.16
N LYS A 56 4.38 -6.33 -14.07
CA LYS A 56 5.65 -5.62 -13.82
C LYS A 56 5.48 -4.25 -13.19
N ALA A 57 4.45 -3.53 -13.62
CA ALA A 57 4.20 -2.18 -13.15
C ALA A 57 2.71 -1.82 -13.19
N ILE A 58 2.34 -0.86 -12.35
CA ILE A 58 1.02 -0.24 -12.32
C ILE A 58 1.21 1.25 -12.54
N THR A 59 0.61 1.81 -13.60
CA THR A 59 0.58 3.24 -13.87
C THR A 59 -0.84 3.74 -13.75
N VAL A 60 -1.09 4.65 -12.80
CA VAL A 60 -2.45 5.12 -12.52
C VAL A 60 -2.49 6.63 -12.35
N MET A 61 -3.62 7.21 -12.76
CA MET A 61 -3.93 8.60 -12.45
C MET A 61 -4.80 8.66 -11.19
N VAL A 62 -4.37 9.47 -10.23
CA VAL A 62 -4.99 9.61 -8.91
C VAL A 62 -5.06 11.09 -8.51
N GLN A 63 -5.81 11.44 -7.47
CA GLN A 63 -5.77 12.80 -6.91
C GLN A 63 -4.36 13.16 -6.47
N LEU A 64 -3.96 14.44 -6.63
CA LEU A 64 -2.61 14.90 -6.30
C LEU A 64 -2.24 14.60 -4.84
N GLU A 65 -3.17 14.83 -3.89
CA GLU A 65 -2.93 14.50 -2.47
C GLU A 65 -2.70 13.00 -2.24
N ALA A 66 -3.45 12.15 -2.95
CA ALA A 66 -3.25 10.70 -2.88
C ALA A 66 -1.89 10.29 -3.48
N ALA A 67 -1.49 10.90 -4.60
CA ALA A 67 -0.18 10.69 -5.19
C ALA A 67 0.96 11.10 -4.24
N ASP A 68 0.83 12.26 -3.58
CA ASP A 68 1.82 12.76 -2.62
C ASP A 68 1.96 11.79 -1.44
N ARG A 69 0.85 11.25 -0.93
CA ARG A 69 0.84 10.27 0.15
C ARG A 69 1.40 8.91 -0.29
N ILE A 70 1.02 8.40 -1.46
CA ILE A 70 1.50 7.12 -1.98
C ILE A 70 3.01 7.17 -2.24
N CYS A 71 3.49 8.27 -2.81
CA CYS A 71 4.90 8.44 -3.17
C CYS A 71 5.75 9.07 -2.06
N ALA A 72 5.19 9.28 -0.87
CA ALA A 72 5.96 9.77 0.27
C ALA A 72 7.02 8.74 0.70
N ALA A 73 8.11 9.22 1.29
CA ALA A 73 9.09 8.32 1.89
C ALA A 73 8.50 7.68 3.15
N VAL A 74 8.75 6.39 3.35
CA VAL A 74 8.44 5.72 4.62
C VAL A 74 9.34 6.30 5.71
N GLY A 75 8.78 6.62 6.87
CA GLY A 75 9.48 7.35 7.93
C GLY A 75 9.37 8.88 7.82
N SER A 76 8.58 9.39 6.87
CA SER A 76 8.29 10.82 6.74
C SER A 76 6.92 11.18 7.33
N ARG A 77 6.71 12.46 7.60
CA ARG A 77 5.45 13.00 8.12
C ARG A 77 4.24 12.70 7.23
N GLU A 78 4.45 12.62 5.93
CA GLU A 78 3.42 12.35 4.93
C GLU A 78 3.09 10.86 4.83
N CYS A 79 3.91 9.99 5.41
CA CYS A 79 3.72 8.54 5.42
C CYS A 79 2.38 8.17 6.06
N GLY A 80 1.67 7.26 5.42
CA GLY A 80 0.44 6.65 5.91
C GLY A 80 0.46 5.13 5.73
N ALA A 81 -0.58 4.44 6.18
CA ALA A 81 -0.69 2.99 6.01
C ALA A 81 -0.52 2.60 4.53
N ILE A 82 -1.20 3.30 3.61
CA ILE A 82 -1.11 3.04 2.17
C ILE A 82 0.32 3.22 1.64
N THR A 83 1.07 4.21 2.14
CA THR A 83 2.48 4.43 1.79
C THR A 83 3.32 3.21 2.15
N ALA A 84 3.22 2.75 3.41
CA ALA A 84 3.96 1.60 3.89
C ALA A 84 3.56 0.31 3.15
N SER A 85 2.26 0.08 2.94
CA SER A 85 1.76 -1.10 2.24
C SER A 85 2.25 -1.16 0.79
N ILE A 86 2.19 -0.05 0.05
CA ILE A 86 2.68 -0.02 -1.33
C ILE A 86 4.20 -0.22 -1.39
N ASN A 87 4.97 0.44 -0.49
CA ASN A 87 6.43 0.32 -0.46
C ASN A 87 6.92 -1.10 -0.10
N TYR A 88 6.08 -1.94 0.48
CA TYR A 88 6.38 -3.35 0.68
C TYR A 88 6.37 -4.13 -0.65
N TYR A 89 5.45 -3.82 -1.56
CA TYR A 89 5.29 -4.55 -2.83
C TYR A 89 5.97 -3.91 -4.03
N ALA A 90 6.13 -2.58 -4.03
CA ALA A 90 6.53 -1.83 -5.20
C ALA A 90 7.30 -0.56 -4.84
N LYS A 91 8.02 -0.01 -5.81
CA LYS A 91 8.68 1.29 -5.73
C LYS A 91 7.78 2.35 -6.35
N PRO A 92 7.11 3.21 -5.56
CA PRO A 92 6.26 4.27 -6.09
C PRO A 92 7.07 5.43 -6.63
N LYS A 93 6.59 6.01 -7.75
CA LYS A 93 7.19 7.21 -8.36
C LYS A 93 6.07 8.09 -8.93
N LYS A 94 6.06 9.37 -8.56
CA LYS A 94 5.22 10.37 -9.20
C LYS A 94 5.86 10.77 -10.54
N LEU A 95 5.14 10.61 -11.64
CA LEU A 95 5.63 10.90 -12.98
C LEU A 95 5.40 12.36 -13.35
N PHE A 96 4.14 12.81 -13.32
CA PHE A 96 3.77 14.20 -13.60
C PHE A 96 2.42 14.57 -12.98
N ARG A 97 2.20 15.88 -12.83
CA ARG A 97 0.93 16.46 -12.39
C ARG A 97 0.03 16.72 -13.60
N VAL A 98 -1.28 16.51 -13.41
CA VAL A 98 -2.33 16.86 -14.38
C VAL A 98 -3.22 17.93 -13.77
N ASN A 99 -3.29 19.09 -14.43
CA ASN A 99 -4.12 20.19 -13.94
C ASN A 99 -5.60 19.84 -14.09
N ARG A 100 -6.42 20.22 -13.11
CA ARG A 100 -7.88 20.02 -13.14
C ARG A 100 -8.57 20.61 -14.36
N GLY A 101 -8.01 21.69 -14.93
CA GLY A 101 -8.52 22.29 -16.17
C GLY A 101 -8.36 21.44 -17.42
N SER A 102 -7.64 20.31 -17.35
CA SER A 102 -7.51 19.33 -18.46
C SER A 102 -8.72 18.40 -18.58
N PHE A 103 -9.71 18.52 -17.70
CA PHE A 103 -10.89 17.66 -17.67
C PHE A 103 -12.18 18.44 -17.93
N MET A 104 -13.16 17.76 -18.51
CA MET A 104 -14.51 18.31 -18.71
C MET A 104 -15.57 17.28 -18.27
N PRO A 105 -16.34 17.54 -17.24
CA PRO A 105 -16.26 18.68 -16.31
C PRO A 105 -14.96 18.68 -15.48
N ALA A 106 -14.48 19.85 -15.11
CA ALA A 106 -13.28 19.99 -14.30
C ALA A 106 -13.52 19.46 -12.87
N PRO A 107 -12.67 18.58 -12.32
CA PRO A 107 -12.76 18.17 -10.93
C PRO A 107 -12.33 19.30 -9.98
N ASN A 108 -12.62 19.15 -8.67
CA ASN A 108 -12.27 20.16 -7.68
C ASN A 108 -10.77 20.20 -7.35
N VAL A 109 -10.02 19.16 -7.68
CA VAL A 109 -8.61 19.00 -7.32
C VAL A 109 -7.79 18.58 -8.55
N ASP A 110 -6.50 18.87 -8.51
CA ASP A 110 -5.58 18.38 -9.51
C ASP A 110 -5.33 16.88 -9.33
N SER A 111 -4.84 16.26 -10.39
CA SER A 111 -4.42 14.86 -10.42
C SER A 111 -2.92 14.73 -10.57
N ALA A 112 -2.42 13.53 -10.40
CA ALA A 112 -1.08 13.15 -10.81
C ALA A 112 -1.09 11.73 -11.36
N VAL A 113 -0.17 11.46 -12.28
CA VAL A 113 0.12 10.11 -12.74
C VAL A 113 1.27 9.56 -11.92
N ILE A 114 1.08 8.38 -11.36
CA ILE A 114 2.09 7.66 -10.59
C ILE A 114 2.39 6.32 -11.26
N SER A 115 3.60 5.83 -11.09
CA SER A 115 4.01 4.48 -11.45
C SER A 115 4.46 3.74 -10.21
N LEU A 116 4.04 2.48 -10.11
CA LEU A 116 4.42 1.55 -9.05
C LEU A 116 5.17 0.41 -9.75
N GLU A 117 6.50 0.43 -9.68
CA GLU A 117 7.36 -0.67 -10.18
C GLU A 117 7.37 -1.79 -9.15
N ARG A 118 6.79 -2.92 -9.50
CA ARG A 118 6.67 -4.04 -8.59
C ARG A 118 8.01 -4.71 -8.36
N TYR A 119 8.32 -5.05 -7.11
CA TYR A 119 9.47 -5.89 -6.82
C TYR A 119 9.18 -7.34 -7.26
N GLU A 120 10.16 -8.02 -7.80
CA GLU A 120 10.07 -9.48 -8.08
C GLU A 120 9.82 -10.25 -6.79
N GLN A 121 10.49 -9.84 -5.72
CA GLN A 121 10.25 -10.30 -4.36
C GLN A 121 10.25 -9.09 -3.41
N PRO A 122 9.35 -9.05 -2.42
CA PRO A 122 9.40 -7.99 -1.43
C PRO A 122 10.78 -7.91 -0.76
N PRO A 123 11.32 -6.70 -0.54
CA PRO A 123 12.66 -6.51 0.03
C PRO A 123 12.77 -6.93 1.50
N TYR A 124 11.64 -7.25 2.13
CA TYR A 124 11.57 -7.70 3.51
C TYR A 124 10.83 -9.03 3.58
N LYS A 125 11.39 -9.99 4.32
CA LYS A 125 10.73 -11.27 4.55
C LYS A 125 9.66 -11.12 5.64
N VAL A 126 8.43 -11.46 5.28
CA VAL A 126 7.27 -11.48 6.17
C VAL A 126 6.56 -12.83 5.98
N ASP A 127 6.49 -13.63 7.05
CA ASP A 127 5.91 -14.98 6.98
C ASP A 127 4.36 -14.96 7.00
N ASN A 128 3.75 -13.91 7.59
CA ASN A 128 2.31 -13.72 7.66
C ASN A 128 1.93 -12.31 7.16
N GLU A 129 1.82 -12.17 5.83
CA GLU A 129 1.46 -10.89 5.20
C GLU A 129 0.12 -10.31 5.73
N PRO A 130 -0.97 -11.08 5.90
CA PRO A 130 -2.20 -10.56 6.47
C PRO A 130 -2.02 -9.92 7.86
N LEU A 131 -1.27 -10.54 8.74
CA LEU A 131 -0.96 -9.97 10.05
C LEU A 131 -0.10 -8.71 9.93
N PHE A 132 0.90 -8.72 9.05
CA PHE A 132 1.76 -7.56 8.81
C PHE A 132 0.97 -6.33 8.37
N PHE A 133 0.06 -6.48 7.40
CA PHE A 133 -0.77 -5.37 6.95
C PHE A 133 -1.79 -4.92 7.99
N GLU A 134 -2.28 -5.84 8.82
CA GLU A 134 -3.13 -5.45 9.96
C GLU A 134 -2.32 -4.66 11.00
N VAL A 135 -1.06 -5.04 11.27
CA VAL A 135 -0.16 -4.28 12.16
C VAL A 135 0.08 -2.87 11.60
N ILE A 136 0.39 -2.74 10.30
CA ILE A 136 0.53 -1.42 9.65
C ILE A 136 -0.75 -0.60 9.83
N LYS A 137 -1.90 -1.16 9.48
CA LYS A 137 -3.20 -0.49 9.59
C LYS A 137 -3.46 0.02 11.01
N GLN A 138 -3.21 -0.80 12.01
CA GLN A 138 -3.43 -0.43 13.40
C GLN A 138 -2.39 0.59 13.90
N ALA A 139 -1.12 0.48 13.49
CA ALA A 139 -0.11 1.47 13.83
C ALA A 139 -0.49 2.88 13.34
N PHE A 140 -1.05 2.98 12.13
CA PHE A 140 -1.49 4.25 11.54
C PHE A 140 -2.93 4.67 11.89
N ALA A 141 -3.69 3.88 12.65
CA ALA A 141 -5.10 4.17 12.97
C ALA A 141 -5.29 5.49 13.73
N GLN A 142 -4.29 5.90 14.51
CA GLN A 142 -4.34 7.14 15.30
C GLN A 142 -3.08 8.00 15.11
N ARG A 143 -2.96 8.66 13.95
CA ARG A 143 -1.77 9.43 13.53
C ARG A 143 -1.17 10.37 14.60
N ARG A 144 -2.01 11.03 15.41
CA ARG A 144 -1.57 11.97 16.45
C ARG A 144 -1.15 11.31 17.77
N LYS A 145 -1.28 10.00 17.90
CA LYS A 145 -0.96 9.24 19.13
C LYS A 145 0.28 8.36 18.92
N GLN A 146 0.87 7.94 20.03
CA GLN A 146 1.90 6.90 20.04
C GLN A 146 1.30 5.60 19.47
N LEU A 147 2.01 4.94 18.59
CA LEU A 147 1.54 3.73 17.92
C LEU A 147 1.21 2.58 18.89
N ALA A 148 1.90 2.52 20.03
CA ALA A 148 1.63 1.53 21.06
C ALA A 148 0.17 1.56 21.57
N ASN A 149 -0.51 2.72 21.52
CA ASN A 149 -1.89 2.81 22.01
C ASN A 149 -2.89 2.04 21.13
N PRO A 150 -3.05 2.35 19.83
CA PRO A 150 -3.98 1.62 18.99
C PRO A 150 -3.56 0.16 18.77
N VAL A 151 -2.27 -0.13 18.68
CA VAL A 151 -1.76 -1.49 18.47
C VAL A 151 -2.05 -2.38 19.68
N SER A 152 -1.72 -1.93 20.89
CA SER A 152 -2.00 -2.70 22.13
C SER A 152 -3.49 -2.97 22.31
N ALA A 153 -4.33 -1.95 22.04
CA ALA A 153 -5.78 -2.08 22.17
C ALA A 153 -6.36 -3.11 21.18
N TYR A 154 -5.93 -3.05 19.91
CA TYR A 154 -6.44 -3.95 18.88
C TYR A 154 -6.01 -5.39 19.10
N PHE A 155 -4.73 -5.63 19.34
CA PHE A 155 -4.19 -6.98 19.55
C PHE A 155 -4.38 -7.52 20.96
N LYS A 156 -5.00 -6.73 21.85
CA LYS A 156 -5.25 -7.08 23.27
C LYS A 156 -3.96 -7.43 24.03
N ILE A 157 -2.85 -6.78 23.67
CA ILE A 157 -1.56 -6.91 24.32
C ILE A 157 -1.45 -5.81 25.39
N PRO A 158 -1.05 -6.11 26.63
CA PRO A 158 -0.82 -5.08 27.65
C PRO A 158 0.19 -4.04 27.13
N LYS A 159 -0.19 -2.74 27.21
CA LYS A 159 0.63 -1.65 26.65
C LYS A 159 2.06 -1.64 27.19
N ALA A 160 2.25 -1.98 28.47
CA ALA A 160 3.58 -2.03 29.09
C ALA A 160 4.45 -3.11 28.43
N VAL A 161 3.89 -4.30 28.19
CA VAL A 161 4.59 -5.41 27.51
C VAL A 161 4.96 -5.03 26.08
N LEU A 162 4.02 -4.45 25.33
CA LEU A 162 4.31 -4.00 23.97
C LEU A 162 5.40 -2.92 23.95
N ALA A 163 5.34 -1.94 24.84
CA ALA A 163 6.32 -0.86 24.94
C ALA A 163 7.73 -1.37 25.30
N GLU A 164 7.82 -2.35 26.19
CA GLU A 164 9.06 -3.03 26.56
C GLU A 164 9.65 -3.76 25.36
N LYS A 165 8.86 -4.61 24.69
CA LYS A 165 9.29 -5.36 23.50
C LYS A 165 9.67 -4.45 22.33
N MET A 166 8.96 -3.36 22.13
CA MET A 166 9.34 -2.34 21.14
C MET A 166 10.72 -1.76 21.46
N THR A 167 10.97 -1.40 22.73
CA THR A 167 12.26 -0.82 23.15
C THR A 167 13.39 -1.83 23.00
N GLU A 168 13.18 -3.10 23.39
CA GLU A 168 14.13 -4.21 23.13
C GLU A 168 14.43 -4.38 21.64
N GLY A 169 13.42 -4.20 20.78
CA GLY A 169 13.54 -4.26 19.32
C GLY A 169 14.10 -2.99 18.66
N GLY A 170 14.49 -1.97 19.44
CA GLY A 170 15.06 -0.72 18.95
C GLY A 170 14.00 0.31 18.51
N ILE A 171 12.71 0.08 18.76
CA ILE A 171 11.63 1.02 18.46
C ILE A 171 11.28 1.81 19.73
N PRO A 172 11.41 3.14 19.73
CA PRO A 172 11.05 3.93 20.90
C PRO A 172 9.59 3.71 21.33
N ALA A 173 9.32 3.48 22.61
CA ALA A 173 7.97 3.27 23.14
C ALA A 173 7.02 4.45 22.86
N THR A 174 7.57 5.65 22.65
CA THR A 174 6.84 6.88 22.34
C THR A 174 6.67 7.13 20.85
N ALA A 175 7.20 6.26 19.99
CA ALA A 175 7.18 6.44 18.53
C ALA A 175 5.76 6.59 17.97
N ARG A 176 5.64 7.38 16.92
CA ARG A 176 4.45 7.45 16.07
C ARG A 176 4.72 6.66 14.79
N ALA A 177 3.66 6.12 14.19
CA ALA A 177 3.80 5.26 13.02
C ALA A 177 4.51 5.93 11.84
N GLU A 178 4.26 7.21 11.60
CA GLU A 178 4.92 7.97 10.52
C GLU A 178 6.43 8.14 10.69
N GLN A 179 6.98 7.87 11.88
CA GLN A 179 8.41 7.98 12.15
C GLN A 179 9.17 6.69 11.86
N LEU A 180 8.46 5.56 11.70
CA LEU A 180 9.07 4.26 11.50
C LEU A 180 9.51 4.05 10.06
N THR A 181 10.71 3.52 9.89
CA THR A 181 11.20 2.95 8.62
C THR A 181 10.49 1.64 8.30
N MET A 182 10.61 1.15 7.07
CA MET A 182 10.06 -0.17 6.71
C MET A 182 10.64 -1.30 7.57
N ALA A 183 11.94 -1.25 7.86
CA ALA A 183 12.58 -2.24 8.73
C ALA A 183 11.97 -2.26 10.14
N GLU A 184 11.69 -1.08 10.71
CA GLU A 184 11.05 -0.96 12.02
C GLU A 184 9.56 -1.39 12.00
N LEU A 185 8.84 -1.18 10.89
CA LEU A 185 7.48 -1.70 10.72
C LEU A 185 7.47 -3.23 10.65
N VAL A 186 8.43 -3.82 9.95
CA VAL A 186 8.61 -5.29 9.93
C VAL A 186 8.99 -5.78 11.33
N LYS A 187 9.87 -5.08 12.02
CA LYS A 187 10.24 -5.43 13.41
C LYS A 187 9.06 -5.36 14.37
N LEU A 188 8.19 -4.36 14.23
CA LEU A 188 6.95 -4.26 15.00
C LEU A 188 6.03 -5.46 14.74
N TYR A 189 5.91 -5.88 13.47
CA TYR A 189 5.17 -7.09 13.11
C TYR A 189 5.76 -8.33 13.79
N GLU A 190 7.08 -8.55 13.72
CA GLU A 190 7.75 -9.70 14.37
C GLU A 190 7.48 -9.75 15.88
N ILE A 191 7.52 -8.60 16.55
CA ILE A 191 7.20 -8.49 17.98
C ILE A 191 5.76 -8.94 18.26
N ILE A 192 4.81 -8.46 17.44
CA ILE A 192 3.38 -8.81 17.63
C ILE A 192 3.13 -10.28 17.31
N ASP A 193 3.74 -10.82 16.24
CA ASP A 193 3.61 -12.23 15.88
C ASP A 193 4.17 -13.15 16.98
N GLY A 194 5.31 -12.77 17.58
CA GLY A 194 5.87 -13.46 18.74
C GLY A 194 4.94 -13.46 19.95
N LEU A 195 4.44 -12.29 20.36
CA LEU A 195 3.53 -12.13 21.50
C LEU A 195 2.16 -12.81 21.32
N LYS A 196 1.76 -13.12 20.10
CA LYS A 196 0.51 -13.87 19.82
C LYS A 196 0.68 -15.38 19.86
N LYS A 197 1.93 -15.87 19.84
CA LYS A 197 2.26 -17.29 19.90
C LYS A 197 2.58 -17.76 21.32
N GLU A 198 2.83 -16.82 22.23
CA GLU A 198 2.96 -17.06 23.67
C GLU A 198 1.57 -17.19 24.34
#